data_796a71e4cee76dc0234a7c7edaf51c96
#
_entry.id   796a71e4cee76dc0234a7c7edaf51c96
#
_cell.length_a   1.000
_cell.length_b   1.000
_cell.length_c   1.000
_cell.angle_alpha   90.00
_cell.angle_beta   90.00
_cell.angle_gamma   90.00
#
_symmetry.space_group_name_H-M   'P 1'
#
loop_
_entity.id
_entity.type
_entity.pdbx_description
1 polymer ?
#
loop_
_entity_poly.entity_id
_entity_poly.type
_entity_poly.pdbx_seq_one_letter_code
_entity_poly.pdbx_strand_id
1 'polypeptide(L)'
;MKFYLAPMEGITGHIYRNSYEKYFNNIDKYFTPFIVPNQRVSLKTKELKDLLPQNNKGLNIVPQILTNDAEGFILTANKLKQLGYEEINLNLGCPAGTVVSKKRGSGFLAYPEELDKFLDEIYKIDNMKISIKTRLGKERADEFYKLIEIYNKYPLEELIIHPRTREDFYGNTPNLEVFKDALKLSKHSICYNGDIFTLNSYNKIINEFPKVNKVMLGRGILANPGLIGEIKNNEFANKEIIKMFHDEIFENYTILLNEDKNAMYRMKELWGYMSHIFTNNKKYYKKIKKAQKAIDYKNAVNSLFIEQDIIKGAGLFNNEV
;
A
#
# COMPACT_ATOMS: atom_id res chain seq x y z
N MET A 1 9.41 -0.52 16.54
CA MET A 1 8.29 -0.48 15.57
C MET A 1 8.84 -0.49 14.16
N LYS A 2 8.32 -1.37 13.27
CA LYS A 2 8.62 -1.39 11.83
C LYS A 2 7.48 -0.77 11.04
N PHE A 3 7.83 -0.01 10.00
CA PHE A 3 6.88 0.68 9.14
C PHE A 3 6.98 0.17 7.70
N TYR A 4 5.84 -0.21 7.13
CA TYR A 4 5.75 -0.73 5.76
C TYR A 4 4.93 0.22 4.89
N LEU A 5 5.34 0.38 3.63
CA LEU A 5 4.52 1.06 2.63
C LEU A 5 3.57 0.06 1.97
N ALA A 6 2.27 0.33 2.08
CA ALA A 6 1.25 -0.48 1.42
C ALA A 6 1.29 -0.33 -0.12
N PRO A 7 1.03 -1.41 -0.87
CA PRO A 7 0.87 -1.33 -2.31
C PRO A 7 -0.41 -0.57 -2.66
N MET A 8 -0.27 0.52 -3.43
CA MET A 8 -1.37 1.31 -3.96
C MET A 8 -1.27 1.34 -5.48
N GLU A 9 -2.16 0.59 -6.16
CA GLU A 9 -2.14 0.49 -7.62
C GLU A 9 -2.20 1.88 -8.28
N GLY A 10 -1.34 2.09 -9.26
CA GLY A 10 -1.24 3.37 -9.96
C GLY A 10 -0.40 4.45 -9.27
N ILE A 11 -0.13 4.35 -7.96
CA ILE A 11 0.52 5.42 -7.17
C ILE A 11 1.89 5.00 -6.65
N THR A 12 1.99 3.90 -5.88
CA THR A 12 3.22 3.53 -5.18
C THR A 12 4.20 2.71 -6.04
N GLY A 13 4.34 3.05 -7.32
CA GLY A 13 5.35 2.50 -8.22
C GLY A 13 6.78 2.92 -7.83
N HIS A 14 7.79 2.41 -8.57
CA HIS A 14 9.20 2.65 -8.25
C HIS A 14 9.55 4.15 -8.15
N ILE A 15 8.96 5.02 -8.98
CA ILE A 15 9.18 6.47 -8.91
C ILE A 15 8.77 7.01 -7.54
N TYR A 16 7.55 6.68 -7.07
CA TYR A 16 7.09 7.12 -5.76
C TYR A 16 7.97 6.57 -4.64
N ARG A 17 8.31 5.26 -4.67
CA ARG A 17 9.12 4.63 -3.63
C ARG A 17 10.52 5.24 -3.51
N ASN A 18 11.18 5.46 -4.64
CA ASN A 18 12.52 6.07 -4.66
C ASN A 18 12.50 7.51 -4.16
N SER A 19 11.53 8.33 -4.62
CA SER A 19 11.39 9.70 -4.13
C SER A 19 11.03 9.72 -2.65
N TYR A 20 10.16 8.79 -2.19
CA TYR A 20 9.83 8.69 -0.77
C TYR A 20 11.06 8.36 0.08
N GLU A 21 11.85 7.36 -0.31
CA GLU A 21 13.08 7.00 0.39
C GLU A 21 14.07 8.17 0.45
N LYS A 22 14.23 8.89 -0.66
CA LYS A 22 15.17 10.02 -0.74
C LYS A 22 14.85 11.15 0.24
N TYR A 23 13.57 11.46 0.43
CA TYR A 23 13.15 12.62 1.25
C TYR A 23 12.76 12.27 2.68
N PHE A 24 12.33 11.03 2.94
CA PHE A 24 11.77 10.63 4.24
C PHE A 24 12.51 9.46 4.88
N ASN A 25 13.07 8.51 4.10
CA ASN A 25 13.99 7.44 4.53
C ASN A 25 13.61 6.75 5.86
N ASN A 26 12.38 6.25 5.98
CA ASN A 26 11.91 5.70 7.25
C ASN A 26 10.98 4.47 7.09
N ILE A 27 10.99 3.84 5.92
CA ILE A 27 10.24 2.62 5.60
C ILE A 27 11.16 1.38 5.69
N ASP A 28 10.73 0.38 6.43
CA ASP A 28 11.45 -0.90 6.59
C ASP A 28 11.20 -1.88 5.44
N LYS A 29 9.99 -1.87 4.84
CA LYS A 29 9.62 -2.67 3.67
C LYS A 29 8.67 -1.91 2.75
N TYR A 30 8.91 -2.02 1.46
CA TYR A 30 8.08 -1.47 0.38
C TYR A 30 7.37 -2.60 -0.36
N PHE A 31 6.04 -2.63 -0.38
CA PHE A 31 5.29 -3.59 -1.16
C PHE A 31 4.93 -3.00 -2.53
N THR A 32 5.17 -3.77 -3.60
CA THR A 32 4.86 -3.27 -4.96
C THR A 32 3.37 -3.32 -5.25
N PRO A 33 2.85 -2.45 -6.14
CA PRO A 33 1.59 -2.73 -6.83
C PRO A 33 1.58 -4.17 -7.34
N PHE A 34 0.41 -4.81 -7.31
CA PHE A 34 0.33 -6.24 -7.54
C PHE A 34 0.56 -6.63 -9.01
N ILE A 35 1.19 -7.79 -9.18
CA ILE A 35 1.36 -8.49 -10.46
C ILE A 35 0.20 -9.47 -10.60
N VAL A 36 -0.40 -9.52 -11.79
CA VAL A 36 -1.39 -10.55 -12.15
C VAL A 36 -0.74 -11.50 -13.13
N PRO A 37 -0.50 -12.78 -12.75
CA PRO A 37 0.03 -13.78 -13.66
C PRO A 37 -0.82 -13.90 -14.93
N ASN A 38 -0.17 -14.07 -16.07
CA ASN A 38 -0.80 -14.28 -17.36
C ASN A 38 -0.35 -15.62 -17.97
N GLN A 39 -1.09 -16.13 -18.95
CA GLN A 39 -0.81 -17.43 -19.59
C GLN A 39 0.60 -17.58 -20.20
N ARG A 40 1.22 -16.45 -20.58
CA ARG A 40 2.60 -16.43 -21.14
C ARG A 40 3.66 -16.30 -20.04
N VAL A 41 3.23 -16.18 -18.77
CA VAL A 41 4.12 -15.94 -17.62
C VAL A 41 5.12 -14.82 -17.88
N SER A 42 4.73 -13.81 -18.65
CA SER A 42 5.56 -12.64 -18.93
C SER A 42 5.12 -11.47 -18.06
N LEU A 43 6.06 -10.83 -17.40
CA LEU A 43 5.82 -9.56 -16.72
C LEU A 43 5.56 -8.50 -17.80
N LYS A 44 4.51 -7.69 -17.60
CA LYS A 44 4.26 -6.54 -18.46
C LYS A 44 5.40 -5.54 -18.31
N THR A 45 5.65 -4.76 -19.35
CA THR A 45 6.72 -3.75 -19.34
C THR A 45 6.64 -2.82 -18.12
N LYS A 46 5.43 -2.41 -17.71
CA LYS A 46 5.21 -1.58 -16.51
C LYS A 46 5.60 -2.34 -15.25
N GLU A 47 5.14 -3.58 -15.09
CA GLU A 47 5.44 -4.44 -13.94
C GLU A 47 6.95 -4.71 -13.86
N LEU A 48 7.58 -5.01 -15.00
CA LEU A 48 9.02 -5.24 -15.07
C LEU A 48 9.80 -3.99 -14.64
N LYS A 49 9.48 -2.81 -15.17
CA LYS A 49 10.13 -1.55 -14.75
C LYS A 49 10.00 -1.31 -13.23
N ASP A 50 8.86 -1.68 -12.65
CA ASP A 50 8.60 -1.52 -11.22
C ASP A 50 9.41 -2.48 -10.34
N LEU A 51 9.83 -3.61 -10.92
CA LEU A 51 10.50 -4.71 -10.21
C LEU A 51 12.00 -4.82 -10.50
N LEU A 52 12.52 -4.18 -11.55
CA LEU A 52 13.94 -4.27 -11.87
C LEU A 52 14.79 -3.76 -10.68
N PRO A 53 15.79 -4.55 -10.20
CA PRO A 53 16.63 -4.16 -9.07
C PRO A 53 17.31 -2.81 -9.24
N GLN A 54 17.73 -2.46 -10.48
CA GLN A 54 18.32 -1.16 -10.78
C GLN A 54 17.39 0.03 -10.52
N ASN A 55 16.06 -0.19 -10.58
CA ASN A 55 15.04 0.83 -10.29
C ASN A 55 14.65 0.87 -8.81
N ASN A 56 15.23 0.01 -7.97
CA ASN A 56 14.88 -0.14 -6.55
C ASN A 56 16.14 -0.25 -5.67
N LYS A 57 17.23 0.37 -6.06
CA LYS A 57 18.51 0.26 -5.34
C LYS A 57 18.40 0.74 -3.90
N GLY A 58 18.87 -0.10 -2.98
CA GLY A 58 18.87 0.22 -1.55
C GLY A 58 17.51 0.06 -0.85
N LEU A 59 16.44 -0.23 -1.59
CA LEU A 59 15.12 -0.45 -1.02
C LEU A 59 14.87 -1.92 -0.70
N ASN A 60 14.25 -2.19 0.44
CA ASN A 60 13.75 -3.52 0.78
C ASN A 60 12.36 -3.71 0.14
N ILE A 61 12.34 -4.27 -1.06
CA ILE A 61 11.15 -4.44 -1.89
C ILE A 61 10.58 -5.84 -1.75
N VAL A 62 9.28 -5.93 -1.51
CA VAL A 62 8.51 -7.18 -1.53
C VAL A 62 7.51 -7.13 -2.70
N PRO A 63 7.73 -7.89 -3.77
CA PRO A 63 6.77 -8.01 -4.86
C PRO A 63 5.46 -8.62 -4.39
N GLN A 64 4.32 -8.06 -4.85
CA GLN A 64 3.01 -8.60 -4.51
C GLN A 64 2.36 -9.26 -5.73
N ILE A 65 1.83 -10.48 -5.54
CA ILE A 65 1.12 -11.25 -6.58
C ILE A 65 -0.38 -11.32 -6.23
N LEU A 66 -1.23 -11.10 -7.24
CA LEU A 66 -2.69 -11.19 -7.14
C LEU A 66 -3.19 -12.31 -8.05
N THR A 67 -3.52 -13.45 -7.50
CA THR A 67 -4.05 -14.60 -8.26
C THR A 67 -4.80 -15.58 -7.35
N ASN A 68 -5.55 -16.48 -7.96
CA ASN A 68 -6.13 -17.69 -7.38
C ASN A 68 -5.69 -18.95 -8.18
N ASP A 69 -4.70 -18.81 -9.02
CA ASP A 69 -4.09 -19.85 -9.84
C ASP A 69 -2.70 -20.16 -9.27
N ALA A 70 -2.53 -21.37 -8.70
CA ALA A 70 -1.31 -21.78 -8.04
C ALA A 70 -0.13 -21.93 -9.01
N GLU A 71 -0.36 -22.49 -10.20
CA GLU A 71 0.68 -22.62 -11.22
C GLU A 71 1.19 -21.24 -11.66
N GLY A 72 0.27 -20.32 -11.97
CA GLY A 72 0.63 -18.94 -12.32
C GLY A 72 1.39 -18.22 -11.21
N PHE A 73 1.04 -18.46 -9.93
CA PHE A 73 1.78 -17.94 -8.79
C PHE A 73 3.21 -18.48 -8.76
N ILE A 74 3.38 -19.81 -8.83
CA ILE A 74 4.68 -20.50 -8.77
C ILE A 74 5.61 -20.02 -9.90
N LEU A 75 5.10 -19.96 -11.11
CA LEU A 75 5.87 -19.51 -12.27
C LEU A 75 6.30 -18.04 -12.14
N THR A 76 5.43 -17.17 -11.61
CA THR A 76 5.75 -15.77 -11.35
C THR A 76 6.76 -15.64 -10.22
N ALA A 77 6.59 -16.39 -9.13
CA ALA A 77 7.51 -16.43 -8.00
C ALA A 77 8.95 -16.84 -8.45
N ASN A 78 9.06 -17.87 -9.29
CA ASN A 78 10.35 -18.30 -9.84
C ASN A 78 11.05 -17.19 -10.66
N LYS A 79 10.29 -16.41 -11.44
CA LYS A 79 10.85 -15.24 -12.15
C LYS A 79 11.31 -14.15 -11.20
N LEU A 80 10.54 -13.88 -10.14
CA LEU A 80 10.94 -12.91 -9.13
C LEU A 80 12.20 -13.36 -8.38
N LYS A 81 12.33 -14.67 -8.11
CA LYS A 81 13.55 -15.25 -7.55
C LYS A 81 14.77 -15.04 -8.47
N GLN A 82 14.60 -15.22 -9.79
CA GLN A 82 15.67 -14.93 -10.77
C GLN A 82 16.09 -13.45 -10.79
N LEU A 83 15.19 -12.52 -10.41
CA LEU A 83 15.49 -11.10 -10.22
C LEU A 83 16.14 -10.80 -8.86
N GLY A 84 16.34 -11.81 -8.00
CA GLY A 84 16.99 -11.67 -6.70
C GLY A 84 16.04 -11.42 -5.53
N TYR A 85 14.73 -11.56 -5.71
CA TYR A 85 13.77 -11.44 -4.60
C TYR A 85 13.71 -12.70 -3.77
N GLU A 86 13.82 -12.57 -2.44
CA GLU A 86 13.75 -13.66 -1.47
C GLU A 86 12.37 -13.76 -0.79
N GLU A 87 11.59 -12.69 -0.84
CA GLU A 87 10.23 -12.62 -0.29
C GLU A 87 9.26 -12.15 -1.36
N ILE A 88 8.07 -12.76 -1.36
CA ILE A 88 6.91 -12.34 -2.15
C ILE A 88 5.68 -12.24 -1.25
N ASN A 89 4.71 -11.45 -1.67
CA ASN A 89 3.46 -11.26 -0.92
C ASN A 89 2.26 -11.70 -1.75
N LEU A 90 1.38 -12.50 -1.16
CA LEU A 90 0.09 -12.85 -1.75
C LEU A 90 -0.97 -11.81 -1.38
N ASN A 91 -1.65 -11.25 -2.39
CA ASN A 91 -2.75 -10.32 -2.19
C ASN A 91 -4.09 -11.06 -2.03
N LEU A 92 -4.63 -11.07 -0.83
CA LEU A 92 -5.98 -11.53 -0.48
C LEU A 92 -6.86 -10.38 0.05
N GLY A 93 -6.50 -9.12 -0.27
CA GLY A 93 -7.17 -7.95 0.30
C GLY A 93 -7.76 -6.96 -0.71
N CYS A 94 -7.45 -7.06 -2.01
CA CYS A 94 -7.95 -6.11 -3.01
C CYS A 94 -9.48 -6.23 -3.16
N PRO A 95 -10.27 -5.14 -2.90
CA PRO A 95 -11.73 -5.19 -2.93
C PRO A 95 -12.33 -4.80 -4.27
N ALA A 96 -11.51 -4.48 -5.30
CA ALA A 96 -11.98 -4.00 -6.59
C ALA A 96 -12.92 -5.02 -7.28
N GLY A 97 -14.06 -4.57 -7.77
CA GLY A 97 -15.05 -5.43 -8.39
C GLY A 97 -14.50 -6.31 -9.53
N THR A 98 -13.60 -5.75 -10.37
CA THR A 98 -12.93 -6.47 -11.47
C THR A 98 -11.97 -7.56 -10.99
N VAL A 99 -11.52 -7.51 -9.74
CA VAL A 99 -10.69 -8.52 -9.08
C VAL A 99 -11.56 -9.58 -8.42
N VAL A 100 -12.54 -9.13 -7.65
CA VAL A 100 -13.46 -9.98 -6.88
C VAL A 100 -14.31 -10.87 -7.79
N SER A 101 -14.79 -10.33 -8.94
CA SER A 101 -15.56 -11.10 -9.93
C SER A 101 -14.79 -12.31 -10.52
N LYS A 102 -13.45 -12.29 -10.43
CA LYS A 102 -12.56 -13.38 -10.84
C LYS A 102 -12.12 -14.26 -9.66
N LYS A 103 -12.80 -14.20 -8.53
CA LYS A 103 -12.44 -14.91 -7.29
C LYS A 103 -10.99 -14.63 -6.86
N ARG A 104 -10.47 -13.38 -7.02
CA ARG A 104 -9.11 -12.98 -6.66
C ARG A 104 -9.13 -11.91 -5.55
N GLY A 105 -7.99 -11.64 -4.93
CA GLY A 105 -7.91 -10.69 -3.84
C GLY A 105 -8.87 -11.04 -2.70
N SER A 106 -9.64 -10.08 -2.19
CA SER A 106 -10.64 -10.35 -1.14
C SER A 106 -11.81 -11.22 -1.61
N GLY A 107 -12.00 -11.37 -2.92
CA GLY A 107 -12.99 -12.31 -3.47
C GLY A 107 -12.63 -13.78 -3.25
N PHE A 108 -11.34 -14.10 -3.08
CA PHE A 108 -10.89 -15.46 -2.83
C PHE A 108 -11.22 -15.92 -1.41
N LEU A 109 -11.39 -14.98 -0.47
CA LEU A 109 -11.73 -15.28 0.93
C LEU A 109 -13.09 -15.96 1.12
N ALA A 110 -13.99 -15.85 0.14
CA ALA A 110 -15.28 -16.56 0.14
C ALA A 110 -15.17 -18.07 -0.18
N TYR A 111 -13.97 -18.56 -0.51
CA TYR A 111 -13.73 -19.94 -0.94
C TYR A 111 -12.62 -20.58 -0.10
N PRO A 112 -12.81 -20.78 1.23
CA PRO A 112 -11.75 -21.21 2.14
C PRO A 112 -11.13 -22.57 1.76
N GLU A 113 -11.90 -23.52 1.26
CA GLU A 113 -11.41 -24.83 0.83
C GLU A 113 -10.54 -24.74 -0.45
N GLU A 114 -10.91 -23.88 -1.40
CA GLU A 114 -10.11 -23.60 -2.60
C GLU A 114 -8.82 -22.86 -2.19
N LEU A 115 -8.92 -21.92 -1.25
CA LEU A 115 -7.77 -21.17 -0.72
C LEU A 115 -6.78 -22.10 0.01
N ASP A 116 -7.26 -23.03 0.82
CA ASP A 116 -6.41 -24.00 1.51
C ASP A 116 -5.61 -24.86 0.51
N LYS A 117 -6.27 -25.40 -0.52
CA LYS A 117 -5.60 -26.14 -1.61
C LYS A 117 -4.58 -25.28 -2.35
N PHE A 118 -4.93 -24.04 -2.66
CA PHE A 118 -4.03 -23.11 -3.32
C PHE A 118 -2.77 -22.83 -2.47
N LEU A 119 -2.94 -22.63 -1.17
CA LEU A 119 -1.81 -22.43 -0.26
C LEU A 119 -0.94 -23.69 -0.16
N ASP A 120 -1.54 -24.89 -0.09
CA ASP A 120 -0.79 -26.16 -0.09
C ASP A 120 0.12 -26.29 -1.32
N GLU A 121 -0.34 -25.83 -2.49
CA GLU A 121 0.48 -25.86 -3.71
C GLU A 121 1.59 -24.80 -3.69
N ILE A 122 1.30 -23.57 -3.34
CA ILE A 122 2.30 -22.48 -3.44
C ILE A 122 3.39 -22.59 -2.38
N TYR A 123 3.12 -23.20 -1.20
CA TYR A 123 4.13 -23.42 -0.17
C TYR A 123 5.06 -24.61 -0.44
N LYS A 124 4.91 -25.29 -1.59
CA LYS A 124 5.88 -26.26 -2.12
C LYS A 124 7.07 -25.59 -2.84
N ILE A 125 7.03 -24.26 -3.01
CA ILE A 125 8.15 -23.52 -3.60
C ILE A 125 9.34 -23.50 -2.64
N ASP A 126 10.48 -24.00 -3.10
CA ASP A 126 11.71 -24.00 -2.30
C ASP A 126 12.36 -22.60 -2.20
N ASN A 127 12.88 -22.29 -1.02
CA ASN A 127 13.70 -21.10 -0.77
C ASN A 127 13.04 -19.77 -1.22
N MET A 128 11.73 -19.63 -0.95
CA MET A 128 10.98 -18.40 -1.14
C MET A 128 10.13 -18.13 0.09
N LYS A 129 10.31 -16.99 0.72
CA LYS A 129 9.45 -16.52 1.81
C LYS A 129 8.15 -15.99 1.23
N ILE A 130 7.02 -16.44 1.77
CA ILE A 130 5.70 -15.97 1.33
C ILE A 130 4.98 -15.33 2.51
N SER A 131 4.69 -14.03 2.36
CA SER A 131 3.82 -13.29 3.26
C SER A 131 2.42 -13.12 2.65
N ILE A 132 1.41 -12.92 3.49
CA ILE A 132 0.02 -12.74 3.03
C ILE A 132 -0.49 -11.37 3.49
N LYS A 133 -1.12 -10.62 2.56
CA LYS A 133 -1.89 -9.43 2.90
C LYS A 133 -3.38 -9.70 2.70
N THR A 134 -4.15 -9.70 3.79
CA THR A 134 -5.55 -10.13 3.80
C THR A 134 -6.50 -9.08 4.38
N ARG A 135 -7.79 -9.31 4.18
CA ARG A 135 -8.91 -8.75 4.93
C ARG A 135 -9.52 -9.80 5.85
N LEU A 136 -10.55 -9.43 6.63
CA LEU A 136 -11.21 -10.34 7.56
C LEU A 136 -12.12 -11.36 6.88
N GLY A 137 -12.54 -11.07 5.67
CA GLY A 137 -13.43 -11.91 4.88
C GLY A 137 -13.98 -11.14 3.69
N LYS A 138 -14.89 -11.78 2.96
CA LYS A 138 -15.62 -11.13 1.86
C LYS A 138 -16.82 -10.35 2.40
N GLU A 139 -17.71 -10.98 3.14
CA GLU A 139 -19.00 -10.41 3.55
C GLU A 139 -19.03 -10.06 5.05
N ARG A 140 -18.54 -10.96 5.90
CA ARG A 140 -18.61 -10.84 7.34
C ARG A 140 -17.23 -10.99 8.00
N ALA A 141 -17.04 -10.28 9.10
CA ALA A 141 -15.76 -10.29 9.81
C ALA A 141 -15.48 -11.63 10.52
N ASP A 142 -16.51 -12.39 10.88
CA ASP A 142 -16.38 -13.71 11.52
C ASP A 142 -15.86 -14.80 10.55
N GLU A 143 -15.90 -14.58 9.24
CA GLU A 143 -15.23 -15.45 8.25
C GLU A 143 -13.73 -15.59 8.55
N PHE A 144 -13.15 -14.60 9.24
CA PHE A 144 -11.73 -14.59 9.58
C PHE A 144 -11.31 -15.76 10.47
N TYR A 145 -12.18 -16.26 11.33
CA TYR A 145 -11.85 -17.39 12.21
C TYR A 145 -11.53 -18.66 11.43
N LYS A 146 -12.24 -18.90 10.32
CA LYS A 146 -11.92 -20.02 9.40
C LYS A 146 -10.64 -19.74 8.62
N LEU A 147 -10.43 -18.50 8.20
CA LEU A 147 -9.23 -18.12 7.42
C LEU A 147 -7.96 -18.23 8.26
N ILE A 148 -7.97 -17.81 9.53
CA ILE A 148 -6.80 -17.89 10.40
C ILE A 148 -6.40 -19.36 10.70
N GLU A 149 -7.37 -20.28 10.81
CA GLU A 149 -7.11 -21.72 10.92
C GLU A 149 -6.33 -22.24 9.69
N ILE A 150 -6.72 -21.79 8.49
CA ILE A 150 -6.06 -22.14 7.25
C ILE A 150 -4.64 -21.54 7.22
N TYR A 151 -4.50 -20.25 7.46
CA TYR A 151 -3.19 -19.58 7.47
C TYR A 151 -2.21 -20.24 8.45
N ASN A 152 -2.67 -20.71 9.59
CA ASN A 152 -1.85 -21.37 10.62
C ASN A 152 -1.31 -22.75 10.20
N LYS A 153 -1.74 -23.31 9.08
CA LYS A 153 -1.19 -24.57 8.56
C LYS A 153 0.12 -24.40 7.78
N TYR A 154 0.40 -23.19 7.30
CA TYR A 154 1.50 -22.88 6.38
C TYR A 154 2.57 -22.00 7.04
N PRO A 155 3.84 -22.07 6.61
CA PRO A 155 4.93 -21.30 7.21
C PRO A 155 4.98 -19.86 6.61
N LEU A 156 4.01 -19.02 6.97
CA LEU A 156 3.98 -17.64 6.50
C LEU A 156 5.15 -16.85 7.09
N GLU A 157 5.83 -16.05 6.27
CA GLU A 157 6.82 -15.07 6.75
C GLU A 157 6.16 -14.02 7.65
N GLU A 158 4.99 -13.52 7.26
CA GLU A 158 4.13 -12.65 8.07
C GLU A 158 2.70 -12.57 7.53
N LEU A 159 1.77 -12.19 8.39
CA LEU A 159 0.37 -11.95 8.05
C LEU A 159 0.02 -10.48 8.23
N ILE A 160 -0.26 -9.78 7.13
CA ILE A 160 -0.64 -8.37 7.14
C ILE A 160 -2.16 -8.29 7.08
N ILE A 161 -2.79 -7.78 8.14
CA ILE A 161 -4.24 -7.79 8.30
C ILE A 161 -4.80 -6.36 8.14
N HIS A 162 -5.69 -6.18 7.17
CA HIS A 162 -6.58 -5.03 7.11
C HIS A 162 -7.90 -5.45 7.76
N PRO A 163 -8.23 -4.99 8.99
CA PRO A 163 -9.36 -5.51 9.75
C PRO A 163 -10.69 -4.92 9.27
N ARG A 164 -10.99 -5.13 8.01
CA ARG A 164 -12.24 -4.87 7.31
C ARG A 164 -12.60 -6.06 6.42
N THR A 165 -13.88 -6.23 6.12
CA THR A 165 -14.34 -7.14 5.06
C THR A 165 -14.16 -6.50 3.68
N ARG A 166 -14.40 -7.27 2.62
CA ARG A 166 -14.45 -6.70 1.26
C ARG A 166 -15.59 -5.70 1.13
N GLU A 167 -16.76 -6.00 1.71
CA GLU A 167 -17.95 -5.15 1.59
C GLU A 167 -17.79 -3.79 2.30
N ASP A 168 -16.93 -3.71 3.31
CA ASP A 168 -16.61 -2.44 3.96
C ASP A 168 -15.85 -1.48 3.05
N PHE A 169 -15.15 -1.97 2.03
CA PHE A 169 -14.20 -1.18 1.24
C PHE A 169 -13.24 -0.36 2.13
N TYR A 170 -13.58 0.94 2.33
CA TYR A 170 -12.89 1.89 3.19
C TYR A 170 -13.88 2.74 4.02
N GLY A 171 -15.15 2.37 4.02
CA GLY A 171 -16.22 3.18 4.63
C GLY A 171 -16.40 2.96 6.11
N ASN A 172 -16.44 1.71 6.57
CA ASN A 172 -16.63 1.38 7.98
C ASN A 172 -15.31 1.52 8.75
N THR A 173 -15.37 1.62 10.07
CA THR A 173 -14.18 1.57 10.93
C THR A 173 -13.56 0.17 10.92
N PRO A 174 -12.22 0.05 11.08
CA PRO A 174 -11.58 -1.26 11.26
C PRO A 174 -12.17 -2.02 12.44
N ASN A 175 -12.44 -3.32 12.26
CA ASN A 175 -12.96 -4.19 13.33
C ASN A 175 -11.78 -4.63 14.23
N LEU A 176 -11.57 -3.87 15.31
CA LEU A 176 -10.46 -4.09 16.23
C LEU A 176 -10.66 -5.31 17.13
N GLU A 177 -11.89 -5.75 17.37
CA GLU A 177 -12.17 -6.95 18.17
C GLU A 177 -11.69 -8.20 17.44
N VAL A 178 -12.04 -8.37 16.16
CA VAL A 178 -11.52 -9.50 15.36
C VAL A 178 -10.02 -9.41 15.17
N PHE A 179 -9.45 -8.21 15.06
CA PHE A 179 -7.99 -8.03 15.02
C PHE A 179 -7.32 -8.45 16.35
N LYS A 180 -7.91 -8.13 17.49
CA LYS A 180 -7.46 -8.58 18.81
C LYS A 180 -7.45 -10.11 18.93
N ASP A 181 -8.46 -10.77 18.37
CA ASP A 181 -8.49 -12.23 18.35
C ASP A 181 -7.46 -12.79 17.37
N ALA A 182 -7.24 -12.13 16.22
CA ALA A 182 -6.16 -12.49 15.30
C ALA A 182 -4.78 -12.52 15.99
N LEU A 183 -4.50 -11.54 16.86
CA LEU A 183 -3.23 -11.48 17.62
C LEU A 183 -3.06 -12.66 18.59
N LYS A 184 -4.15 -13.27 19.06
CA LYS A 184 -4.10 -14.45 19.96
C LYS A 184 -4.04 -15.76 19.17
N LEU A 185 -4.75 -15.83 18.04
CA LEU A 185 -4.96 -17.07 17.29
C LEU A 185 -3.84 -17.35 16.28
N SER A 186 -3.17 -16.30 15.80
CA SER A 186 -2.12 -16.44 14.78
C SER A 186 -0.85 -17.08 15.35
N LYS A 187 -0.32 -18.05 14.61
CA LYS A 187 1.04 -18.59 14.83
C LYS A 187 2.14 -17.74 14.19
N HIS A 188 1.76 -16.73 13.42
CA HIS A 188 2.68 -15.90 12.61
C HIS A 188 2.83 -14.50 13.18
N SER A 189 3.90 -13.84 12.78
CA SER A 189 4.09 -12.42 13.04
C SER A 189 3.00 -11.62 12.31
N ILE A 190 2.29 -10.75 13.04
CA ILE A 190 1.21 -9.92 12.49
C ILE A 190 1.71 -8.50 12.24
N CYS A 191 1.31 -7.94 11.08
CA CYS A 191 1.40 -6.53 10.76
C CYS A 191 -0.01 -5.91 10.68
N TYR A 192 -0.23 -4.85 11.43
CA TYR A 192 -1.49 -4.10 11.37
C TYR A 192 -1.51 -3.20 10.11
N ASN A 193 -2.60 -3.24 9.37
CA ASN A 193 -2.86 -2.32 8.27
C ASN A 193 -4.27 -1.75 8.37
N GLY A 194 -4.42 -0.52 8.80
CA GLY A 194 -5.71 0.14 9.01
C GLY A 194 -5.59 1.66 8.92
N ASP A 195 -6.59 2.38 9.41
CA ASP A 195 -6.74 3.82 9.30
C ASP A 195 -5.77 4.60 10.22
N ILE A 196 -4.47 4.47 9.96
CA ILE A 196 -3.44 5.31 10.57
C ILE A 196 -3.21 6.49 9.64
N PHE A 197 -3.79 7.65 9.98
CA PHE A 197 -3.73 8.89 9.18
C PHE A 197 -2.98 10.02 9.90
N THR A 198 -2.85 9.94 11.23
CA THR A 198 -2.24 10.95 12.10
C THR A 198 -1.46 10.26 13.20
N LEU A 199 -0.60 11.00 13.91
CA LEU A 199 0.07 10.53 15.13
C LEU A 199 -0.96 10.07 16.18
N ASN A 200 -2.11 10.77 16.30
CA ASN A 200 -3.16 10.38 17.25
C ASN A 200 -3.78 9.01 16.89
N SER A 201 -4.12 8.77 15.62
CA SER A 201 -4.65 7.46 15.20
C SER A 201 -3.62 6.34 15.35
N TYR A 202 -2.34 6.61 15.15
CA TYR A 202 -1.26 5.67 15.45
C TYR A 202 -1.20 5.32 16.93
N ASN A 203 -1.21 6.34 17.80
CA ASN A 203 -1.15 6.15 19.26
C ASN A 203 -2.35 5.36 19.79
N LYS A 204 -3.56 5.59 19.27
CA LYS A 204 -4.75 4.80 19.62
C LYS A 204 -4.51 3.30 19.36
N ILE A 205 -4.00 2.94 18.18
CA ILE A 205 -3.74 1.52 17.81
C ILE A 205 -2.66 0.91 18.70
N ILE A 206 -1.54 1.59 18.91
CA ILE A 206 -0.43 1.02 19.70
C ILE A 206 -0.74 0.93 21.18
N ASN A 207 -1.50 1.88 21.73
CA ASN A 207 -1.95 1.81 23.12
C ASN A 207 -2.94 0.64 23.33
N GLU A 208 -3.82 0.37 22.36
CA GLU A 208 -4.75 -0.75 22.42
C GLU A 208 -4.05 -2.10 22.17
N PHE A 209 -3.05 -2.14 21.30
CA PHE A 209 -2.32 -3.34 20.91
C PHE A 209 -0.81 -3.20 21.12
N PRO A 210 -0.29 -3.14 22.36
CA PRO A 210 1.12 -2.87 22.63
C PRO A 210 2.08 -3.96 22.13
N LYS A 211 1.59 -5.15 21.78
CA LYS A 211 2.36 -6.24 21.18
C LYS A 211 2.56 -6.08 19.68
N VAL A 212 1.81 -5.19 19.02
CA VAL A 212 2.00 -4.89 17.59
C VAL A 212 3.31 -4.12 17.44
N ASN A 213 4.22 -4.69 16.68
CA ASN A 213 5.53 -4.11 16.39
C ASN A 213 5.77 -3.81 14.90
N LYS A 214 4.73 -3.98 14.08
CA LYS A 214 4.73 -3.72 12.63
C LYS A 214 3.43 -3.07 12.20
N VAL A 215 3.51 -1.98 11.48
CA VAL A 215 2.36 -1.30 10.88
C VAL A 215 2.60 -1.03 9.39
N MET A 216 1.59 -1.28 8.57
CA MET A 216 1.62 -0.96 7.15
C MET A 216 0.72 0.24 6.88
N LEU A 217 1.29 1.27 6.27
CA LEU A 217 0.62 2.53 5.97
C LEU A 217 0.41 2.66 4.46
N GLY A 218 -0.77 3.07 4.05
CA GLY A 218 -1.10 3.38 2.65
C GLY A 218 -1.57 4.82 2.52
N ARG A 219 -2.86 5.05 2.60
CA ARG A 219 -3.49 6.37 2.44
C ARG A 219 -2.92 7.43 3.38
N GLY A 220 -2.52 7.06 4.60
CA GLY A 220 -1.92 7.98 5.57
C GLY A 220 -0.62 8.59 5.06
N ILE A 221 0.30 7.77 4.51
CA ILE A 221 1.56 8.25 3.93
C ILE A 221 1.30 9.04 2.63
N LEU A 222 0.31 8.64 1.81
CA LEU A 222 -0.03 9.39 0.60
C LEU A 222 -0.58 10.78 0.93
N ALA A 223 -1.33 10.90 2.04
CA ALA A 223 -1.85 12.18 2.49
C ALA A 223 -0.76 13.01 3.18
N ASN A 224 -0.03 12.42 4.10
CA ASN A 224 1.07 13.06 4.82
C ASN A 224 2.36 12.25 4.68
N PRO A 225 3.22 12.57 3.72
CA PRO A 225 4.49 11.85 3.54
C PRO A 225 5.41 11.93 4.76
N GLY A 226 5.29 12.94 5.61
CA GLY A 226 6.03 13.11 6.85
C GLY A 226 5.51 12.31 8.05
N LEU A 227 4.38 11.60 7.92
CA LEU A 227 3.70 10.94 9.04
C LEU A 227 4.60 10.03 9.88
N ILE A 228 5.51 9.27 9.26
CA ILE A 228 6.41 8.39 10.02
C ILE A 228 7.47 9.20 10.80
N GLY A 229 7.94 10.31 10.25
CA GLY A 229 8.82 11.25 10.99
C GLY A 229 8.12 11.83 12.22
N GLU A 230 6.85 12.20 12.08
CA GLU A 230 6.01 12.64 13.20
C GLU A 230 5.86 11.55 14.27
N ILE A 231 5.63 10.29 13.86
CA ILE A 231 5.47 9.15 14.78
C ILE A 231 6.78 8.81 15.49
N LYS A 232 7.90 8.76 14.77
CA LYS A 232 9.19 8.33 15.32
C LYS A 232 9.86 9.39 16.18
N ASN A 233 9.85 10.63 15.71
CA ASN A 233 10.72 11.69 16.22
C ASN A 233 9.98 12.97 16.59
N ASN A 234 8.65 13.01 16.41
CA ASN A 234 7.86 14.26 16.47
C ASN A 234 8.35 15.33 15.47
N GLU A 235 8.92 14.89 14.34
CA GLU A 235 9.44 15.73 13.27
C GLU A 235 8.39 15.90 12.17
N PHE A 236 7.92 17.13 11.99
CA PHE A 236 6.93 17.47 10.98
C PHE A 236 7.64 17.83 9.68
N ALA A 237 7.22 17.23 8.56
CA ALA A 237 7.74 17.63 7.27
C ALA A 237 7.36 19.08 6.96
N ASN A 238 8.34 19.87 6.54
CA ASN A 238 8.09 21.24 6.14
C ASN A 238 7.58 21.34 4.70
N LYS A 239 7.05 22.48 4.35
CA LYS A 239 6.45 22.75 3.02
C LYS A 239 7.45 22.59 1.88
N GLU A 240 8.72 22.93 2.12
CA GLU A 240 9.79 22.84 1.12
C GLU A 240 10.11 21.38 0.77
N ILE A 241 10.28 20.52 1.76
CA ILE A 241 10.54 19.08 1.55
C ILE A 241 9.38 18.44 0.78
N ILE A 242 8.13 18.76 1.14
CA ILE A 242 6.96 18.22 0.43
C ILE A 242 6.90 18.73 -1.02
N LYS A 243 7.28 20.01 -1.25
CA LYS A 243 7.38 20.56 -2.60
C LYS A 243 8.45 19.84 -3.43
N MET A 244 9.65 19.66 -2.87
CA MET A 244 10.76 18.96 -3.53
C MET A 244 10.38 17.50 -3.84
N PHE A 245 9.75 16.80 -2.92
CA PHE A 245 9.24 15.45 -3.12
C PHE A 245 8.21 15.39 -4.27
N HIS A 246 7.25 16.31 -4.27
CA HIS A 246 6.27 16.44 -5.34
C HIS A 246 6.92 16.68 -6.71
N ASP A 247 7.83 17.65 -6.77
CA ASP A 247 8.45 18.07 -8.02
C ASP A 247 9.30 16.94 -8.62
N GLU A 248 10.05 16.21 -7.79
CA GLU A 248 10.83 15.06 -8.23
C GLU A 248 9.94 13.94 -8.79
N ILE A 249 8.82 13.63 -8.14
CA ILE A 249 7.89 12.62 -8.68
C ILE A 249 7.33 13.08 -10.03
N PHE A 250 6.94 14.35 -10.14
CA PHE A 250 6.42 14.90 -11.38
C PHE A 250 7.45 14.82 -12.51
N GLU A 251 8.69 15.22 -12.24
CA GLU A 251 9.79 15.21 -13.21
C GLU A 251 10.13 13.78 -13.66
N ASN A 252 10.26 12.84 -12.72
CA ASN A 252 10.52 11.44 -13.03
C ASN A 252 9.37 10.79 -13.84
N TYR A 253 8.10 11.15 -13.57
CA TYR A 253 7.00 10.71 -14.41
C TYR A 253 7.04 11.35 -15.80
N THR A 254 7.44 12.62 -15.92
CA THR A 254 7.61 13.28 -17.22
C THR A 254 8.65 12.56 -18.08
N ILE A 255 9.78 12.20 -17.47
CA ILE A 255 10.84 11.42 -18.14
C ILE A 255 10.34 10.03 -18.55
N LEU A 256 9.68 9.31 -17.61
CA LEU A 256 9.20 7.95 -17.88
C LEU A 256 8.12 7.89 -18.97
N LEU A 257 7.23 8.87 -19.02
CA LEU A 257 6.04 8.91 -19.89
C LEU A 257 6.26 9.76 -21.14
N ASN A 258 7.43 10.43 -21.26
CA ASN A 258 7.82 11.33 -22.35
C ASN A 258 6.80 12.47 -22.58
N GLU A 259 6.01 12.84 -21.60
CA GLU A 259 5.01 13.89 -21.73
C GLU A 259 4.54 14.43 -20.36
N ASP A 260 4.66 15.72 -20.14
CA ASP A 260 4.18 16.44 -18.95
C ASP A 260 2.69 16.19 -18.66
N LYS A 261 1.87 16.08 -19.70
CA LYS A 261 0.43 15.87 -19.56
C LYS A 261 0.10 14.52 -18.93
N ASN A 262 0.82 13.47 -19.31
CA ASN A 262 0.64 12.14 -18.74
C ASN A 262 1.15 12.08 -17.27
N ALA A 263 2.27 12.75 -16.99
CA ALA A 263 2.77 12.94 -15.63
C ALA A 263 1.73 13.68 -14.77
N MET A 264 1.15 14.76 -15.26
CA MET A 264 0.08 15.51 -14.58
C MET A 264 -1.09 14.61 -14.16
N TYR A 265 -1.56 13.70 -15.05
CA TYR A 265 -2.66 12.80 -14.68
C TYR A 265 -2.28 11.85 -13.55
N ARG A 266 -1.04 11.35 -13.50
CA ARG A 266 -0.54 10.55 -12.37
C ARG A 266 -0.51 11.35 -11.07
N MET A 267 -0.01 12.57 -11.14
CA MET A 267 0.07 13.43 -9.97
C MET A 267 -1.29 13.84 -9.41
N LYS A 268 -2.32 13.97 -10.24
CA LYS A 268 -3.68 14.26 -9.77
C LYS A 268 -4.24 13.16 -8.86
N GLU A 269 -3.88 11.90 -9.08
CA GLU A 269 -4.25 10.80 -8.19
C GLU A 269 -3.60 10.98 -6.82
N LEU A 270 -2.30 11.33 -6.79
CA LEU A 270 -1.57 11.62 -5.54
C LEU A 270 -2.16 12.84 -4.81
N TRP A 271 -2.51 13.90 -5.53
CA TRP A 271 -3.14 15.09 -4.96
C TRP A 271 -4.49 14.84 -4.32
N GLY A 272 -5.20 13.78 -4.73
CA GLY A 272 -6.42 13.32 -4.06
C GLY A 272 -6.19 12.98 -2.58
N TYR A 273 -4.97 12.64 -2.21
CA TYR A 273 -4.54 12.38 -0.83
C TYR A 273 -3.76 13.57 -0.24
N MET A 274 -2.69 13.97 -0.88
CA MET A 274 -1.72 14.95 -0.34
C MET A 274 -2.31 16.34 -0.11
N SER A 275 -3.40 16.70 -0.82
CA SER A 275 -4.06 17.99 -0.60
C SER A 275 -4.61 18.16 0.82
N HIS A 276 -4.91 17.07 1.53
CA HIS A 276 -5.56 17.11 2.85
C HIS A 276 -4.72 17.75 3.96
N ILE A 277 -3.40 17.82 3.80
CA ILE A 277 -2.52 18.46 4.79
C ILE A 277 -2.43 19.99 4.65
N PHE A 278 -3.04 20.59 3.62
CA PHE A 278 -2.99 22.03 3.38
C PHE A 278 -4.25 22.76 3.85
N THR A 279 -4.06 24.01 4.30
CA THR A 279 -5.18 24.92 4.52
C THR A 279 -5.93 25.18 3.20
N ASN A 280 -7.22 25.52 3.26
CA ASN A 280 -8.08 25.76 2.08
C ASN A 280 -7.95 24.71 0.94
N ASN A 281 -7.63 23.48 1.27
CA ASN A 281 -7.31 22.41 0.33
C ASN A 281 -8.34 22.24 -0.78
N LYS A 282 -9.64 22.34 -0.47
CA LYS A 282 -10.74 22.13 -1.43
C LYS A 282 -10.67 23.06 -2.64
N LYS A 283 -10.31 24.34 -2.42
CA LYS A 283 -10.19 25.36 -3.48
C LYS A 283 -9.06 25.01 -4.45
N TYR A 284 -7.88 24.66 -3.91
CA TYR A 284 -6.69 24.39 -4.71
C TYR A 284 -6.73 23.01 -5.36
N TYR A 285 -7.18 21.98 -4.64
CA TYR A 285 -7.38 20.65 -5.22
C TYR A 285 -8.34 20.68 -6.39
N LYS A 286 -9.43 21.48 -6.31
CA LYS A 286 -10.36 21.67 -7.44
C LYS A 286 -9.65 22.25 -8.67
N LYS A 287 -8.73 23.22 -8.50
CA LYS A 287 -7.92 23.78 -9.60
C LYS A 287 -7.00 22.72 -10.19
N ILE A 288 -6.24 22.00 -9.34
CA ILE A 288 -5.33 20.93 -9.74
C ILE A 288 -6.10 19.84 -10.51
N LYS A 289 -7.23 19.36 -9.96
CA LYS A 289 -8.05 18.31 -10.58
C LYS A 289 -8.59 18.72 -11.96
N LYS A 290 -8.98 19.99 -12.14
CA LYS A 290 -9.56 20.52 -13.38
C LYS A 290 -8.53 20.88 -14.46
N ALA A 291 -7.25 21.02 -14.13
CA ALA A 291 -6.21 21.37 -15.10
C ALA A 291 -6.21 20.37 -16.29
N GLN A 292 -6.18 20.86 -17.50
CA GLN A 292 -6.11 20.05 -18.72
C GLN A 292 -4.74 20.15 -19.40
N LYS A 293 -3.98 21.22 -19.10
CA LYS A 293 -2.63 21.45 -19.59
C LYS A 293 -1.65 21.38 -18.42
N ALA A 294 -0.43 20.89 -18.67
CA ALA A 294 0.59 20.80 -17.65
C ALA A 294 0.95 22.16 -17.03
N ILE A 295 0.90 23.24 -17.83
CA ILE A 295 1.16 24.60 -17.32
C ILE A 295 0.11 25.03 -16.29
N ASP A 296 -1.16 24.74 -16.52
CA ASP A 296 -2.25 25.10 -15.60
C ASP A 296 -2.12 24.29 -14.30
N TYR A 297 -1.70 23.03 -14.41
CA TYR A 297 -1.40 22.18 -13.26
C TYR A 297 -0.23 22.74 -12.44
N LYS A 298 0.91 23.02 -13.07
CA LYS A 298 2.09 23.61 -12.42
C LYS A 298 1.74 24.92 -11.71
N ASN A 299 0.98 25.81 -12.36
CA ASN A 299 0.53 27.06 -11.77
C ASN A 299 -0.38 26.83 -10.54
N ALA A 300 -1.33 25.89 -10.63
CA ALA A 300 -2.24 25.56 -9.52
C ALA A 300 -1.47 24.98 -8.31
N VAL A 301 -0.47 24.11 -8.55
CA VAL A 301 0.39 23.56 -7.53
C VAL A 301 1.26 24.64 -6.90
N ASN A 302 1.92 25.49 -7.70
CA ASN A 302 2.73 26.60 -7.18
C ASN A 302 1.89 27.56 -6.35
N SER A 303 0.68 27.93 -6.79
CA SER A 303 -0.22 28.74 -5.99
C SER A 303 -0.56 28.11 -4.65
N LEU A 304 -0.81 26.77 -4.61
CA LEU A 304 -1.05 26.07 -3.35
C LEU A 304 0.14 26.24 -2.38
N PHE A 305 1.36 25.95 -2.84
CA PHE A 305 2.55 26.02 -2.00
C PHE A 305 2.93 27.45 -1.56
N ILE A 306 2.60 28.47 -2.34
CA ILE A 306 2.84 29.88 -1.99
C ILE A 306 1.78 30.39 -1.00
N GLU A 307 0.50 30.11 -1.28
CA GLU A 307 -0.62 30.77 -0.61
C GLU A 307 -1.17 29.99 0.59
N GLN A 308 -0.82 28.71 0.74
CA GLN A 308 -1.38 27.86 1.80
C GLN A 308 -0.29 27.29 2.70
N ASP A 309 -0.65 27.05 3.96
CA ASP A 309 0.23 26.43 4.95
C ASP A 309 -0.11 24.96 5.15
N ILE A 310 0.88 24.20 5.64
CA ILE A 310 0.67 22.82 6.08
C ILE A 310 0.06 22.85 7.49
N ILE A 311 -1.00 22.11 7.67
CA ILE A 311 -1.65 21.92 8.97
C ILE A 311 -0.84 20.88 9.74
N LYS A 312 -0.24 21.29 10.85
CA LYS A 312 0.57 20.40 11.70
C LYS A 312 -0.26 19.24 12.22
N GLY A 313 0.25 18.00 12.03
CA GLY A 313 -0.44 16.79 12.46
C GLY A 313 -1.67 16.41 11.61
N ALA A 314 -1.90 17.08 10.48
CA ALA A 314 -3.01 16.76 9.59
C ALA A 314 -2.79 15.44 8.83
N GLY A 315 -3.89 14.79 8.51
CA GLY A 315 -3.94 13.58 7.70
C GLY A 315 -5.17 13.51 6.80
N LEU A 316 -5.52 12.35 6.29
CA LEU A 316 -6.57 12.18 5.28
C LEU A 316 -7.96 12.68 5.71
N PHE A 317 -8.30 12.58 6.98
CA PHE A 317 -9.56 13.05 7.56
C PHE A 317 -9.27 13.98 8.73
N ASN A 318 -9.33 15.28 8.49
CA ASN A 318 -9.07 16.32 9.50
C ASN A 318 -10.24 16.55 10.48
N ASN A 319 -11.23 15.67 10.54
CA ASN A 319 -12.43 15.86 11.40
C ASN A 319 -12.19 15.44 12.86
N GLU A 320 -10.95 15.15 13.27
CA GLU A 320 -10.59 14.75 14.65
C GLU A 320 -9.56 15.71 15.29
N VAL A 321 -9.57 16.98 14.92
CA VAL A 321 -8.80 18.04 15.64
C VAL A 321 -9.77 18.93 16.38
#